data_c844770738ffcbdd88c5f1d4e5104436
#
_entry.id   c844770738ffcbdd88c5f1d4e5104436
#
_cell.length_a   1.000
_cell.length_b   1.000
_cell.length_c   1.000
_cell.angle_alpha   90.00
_cell.angle_beta   90.00
_cell.angle_gamma   90.00
#
_symmetry.space_group_name_H-M   'P 1'
#
loop_
_entity.id
_entity.type
_entity.pdbx_description
1 polymer ?
#
loop_
_entity_poly.entity_id
_entity_poly.type
_entity_poly.pdbx_seq_one_letter_code
_entity_poly.pdbx_strand_id
1 'polypeptide(L)'
;MRGAMTELSMAKLDRVLETALYVDDLERAARFYIDVLALEPLFEDERLRAFAVGGVNVLLLFRRGVSATTARLPGGTIPPHDGSGPLHVAFGIGDEELAGWEARLEAHQIAVEGRTAWPRGGHSIYFRDPDGHLVELATRGLWKIY
;
A
#
# COMPACT_ATOMS: atom_id res chain seq x y z
N MET A 1 -15.48 13.08 35.21
CA MET A 1 -16.21 12.10 34.36
C MET A 1 -16.71 12.73 33.06
N ARG A 2 -17.48 13.80 33.11
CA ARG A 2 -17.95 14.47 31.88
C ARG A 2 -16.79 15.01 31.01
N GLY A 3 -15.76 15.59 31.63
CA GLY A 3 -14.60 16.12 30.89
C GLY A 3 -13.83 15.04 30.15
N ALA A 4 -13.57 13.88 30.79
CA ALA A 4 -12.86 12.77 30.17
C ALA A 4 -13.65 12.18 28.99
N MET A 5 -14.97 12.04 29.10
CA MET A 5 -15.82 11.56 28.00
C MET A 5 -15.87 12.57 26.85
N THR A 6 -15.89 13.89 27.12
CA THR A 6 -15.85 14.92 26.10
C THR A 6 -14.51 14.89 25.36
N GLU A 7 -13.39 14.72 26.07
CA GLU A 7 -12.08 14.59 25.46
C GLU A 7 -11.99 13.36 24.57
N LEU A 8 -12.48 12.19 25.03
CA LEU A 8 -12.51 10.97 24.22
C LEU A 8 -13.38 11.12 22.98
N SER A 9 -14.55 11.84 23.08
CA SER A 9 -15.43 12.05 21.93
C SER A 9 -14.84 13.02 20.91
N MET A 10 -13.84 13.83 21.29
CA MET A 10 -13.15 14.76 20.41
C MET A 10 -11.91 14.13 19.72
N ALA A 11 -11.49 12.97 20.18
CA ALA A 11 -10.37 12.27 19.57
C ALA A 11 -10.79 11.72 18.19
N LYS A 12 -9.97 11.99 17.18
CA LYS A 12 -10.25 11.61 15.80
C LYS A 12 -9.01 11.01 15.16
N LEU A 13 -9.24 10.06 14.26
CA LEU A 13 -8.20 9.62 13.33
C LEU A 13 -8.17 10.60 12.16
N ASP A 14 -6.97 10.97 11.76
CA ASP A 14 -6.77 11.89 10.63
C ASP A 14 -6.87 11.12 9.30
N ARG A 15 -6.10 10.04 9.16
CA ARG A 15 -6.04 9.24 7.93
C ARG A 15 -5.31 7.93 8.19
N VAL A 16 -5.31 7.05 7.20
CA VAL A 16 -4.36 5.95 7.15
C VAL A 16 -3.00 6.54 6.76
N LEU A 17 -2.01 6.43 7.63
CA LEU A 17 -0.67 6.98 7.40
C LEU A 17 0.18 6.05 6.56
N GLU A 18 0.21 4.77 6.94
CA GLU A 18 1.07 3.79 6.30
C GLU A 18 0.38 2.43 6.22
N THR A 19 0.78 1.66 5.20
CA THR A 19 0.28 0.32 4.94
C THR A 19 1.46 -0.61 4.78
N ALA A 20 1.41 -1.79 5.39
CA ALA A 20 2.50 -2.75 5.35
C ALA A 20 2.14 -3.97 4.51
N LEU A 21 3.05 -4.37 3.64
CA LEU A 21 3.05 -5.66 2.96
C LEU A 21 4.29 -6.44 3.40
N TYR A 22 4.18 -7.76 3.37
CA TYR A 22 5.27 -8.66 3.77
C TYR A 22 5.75 -9.43 2.57
N VAL A 23 7.06 -9.43 2.33
CA VAL A 23 7.68 -9.94 1.12
C VAL A 23 8.86 -10.86 1.44
N ASP A 24 9.21 -11.74 0.52
CA ASP A 24 10.32 -12.68 0.74
C ASP A 24 11.67 -12.06 0.38
N ASP A 25 11.70 -11.22 -0.65
CA ASP A 25 12.91 -10.57 -1.15
C ASP A 25 12.66 -9.07 -1.31
N LEU A 26 13.24 -8.27 -0.41
CA LEU A 26 13.03 -6.82 -0.39
C LEU A 26 13.52 -6.13 -1.67
N GLU A 27 14.66 -6.56 -2.21
CA GLU A 27 15.20 -5.94 -3.40
C GLU A 27 14.34 -6.20 -4.63
N ARG A 28 13.87 -7.42 -4.79
CA ARG A 28 12.96 -7.80 -5.88
C ARG A 28 11.63 -7.04 -5.77
N ALA A 29 11.05 -7.00 -4.58
CA ALA A 29 9.81 -6.28 -4.34
C ALA A 29 9.99 -4.78 -4.57
N ALA A 30 11.06 -4.19 -4.05
CA ALA A 30 11.35 -2.76 -4.23
C ALA A 30 11.47 -2.39 -5.70
N ARG A 31 12.16 -3.20 -6.50
CA ARG A 31 12.27 -2.94 -7.95
C ARG A 31 10.91 -2.88 -8.63
N PHE A 32 9.99 -3.76 -8.25
CA PHE A 32 8.64 -3.73 -8.78
C PHE A 32 7.93 -2.41 -8.45
N TYR A 33 7.95 -2.00 -7.20
CA TYR A 33 7.25 -0.78 -6.78
C TYR A 33 7.91 0.50 -7.32
N ILE A 34 9.21 0.48 -7.57
CA ILE A 34 9.92 1.61 -8.20
C ILE A 34 9.71 1.61 -9.72
N ASP A 35 9.97 0.50 -10.39
CA ASP A 35 10.01 0.45 -11.84
C ASP A 35 8.61 0.39 -12.46
N VAL A 36 7.71 -0.40 -11.88
CA VAL A 36 6.36 -0.56 -12.41
C VAL A 36 5.43 0.54 -11.89
N LEU A 37 5.40 0.77 -10.57
CA LEU A 37 4.47 1.73 -9.96
C LEU A 37 5.04 3.13 -9.78
N ALA A 38 6.31 3.34 -10.08
CA ALA A 38 6.98 4.65 -10.01
C ALA A 38 6.90 5.30 -8.62
N LEU A 39 6.92 4.51 -7.55
CA LEU A 39 6.92 5.04 -6.20
C LEU A 39 8.29 5.59 -5.82
N GLU A 40 8.28 6.68 -5.05
CA GLU A 40 9.50 7.32 -4.56
C GLU A 40 10.01 6.62 -3.31
N PRO A 41 11.26 6.10 -3.30
CA PRO A 41 11.85 5.54 -2.10
C PRO A 41 12.06 6.61 -1.03
N LEU A 42 11.72 6.28 0.23
CA LEU A 42 11.92 7.15 1.40
C LEU A 42 12.97 6.60 2.35
N PHE A 43 13.04 5.29 2.48
CA PHE A 43 13.94 4.64 3.44
C PHE A 43 14.20 3.20 3.02
N GLU A 44 15.39 2.71 3.31
CA GLU A 44 15.75 1.30 3.12
C GLU A 44 16.74 0.84 4.18
N ASP A 45 16.56 -0.37 4.65
CA ASP A 45 17.55 -1.13 5.42
C ASP A 45 17.36 -2.62 5.12
N GLU A 46 18.01 -3.48 5.89
CA GLU A 46 17.92 -4.94 5.70
C GLU A 46 16.56 -5.53 6.11
N ARG A 47 15.72 -4.77 6.79
CA ARG A 47 14.42 -5.22 7.30
C ARG A 47 13.25 -4.73 6.45
N LEU A 48 13.33 -3.51 5.91
CA LEU A 48 12.20 -2.88 5.25
C LEU A 48 12.60 -1.89 4.16
N ARG A 49 11.62 -1.60 3.32
CA ARG A 49 11.63 -0.50 2.35
C ARG A 49 10.39 0.35 2.57
N ALA A 50 10.54 1.67 2.51
CA ALA A 50 9.42 2.59 2.63
C ALA A 50 9.34 3.46 1.38
N PHE A 51 8.13 3.69 0.89
CA PHE A 51 7.85 4.46 -0.31
C PHE A 51 6.79 5.52 -0.05
N ALA A 52 6.96 6.70 -0.64
CA ALA A 52 5.93 7.72 -0.66
C ALA A 52 4.84 7.34 -1.67
N VAL A 53 3.58 7.49 -1.26
CA VAL A 53 2.42 7.30 -2.13
C VAL A 53 1.64 8.60 -2.16
N GLY A 54 1.64 9.26 -3.33
CA GLY A 54 0.91 10.50 -3.55
C GLY A 54 1.32 11.65 -2.63
N GLY A 55 2.48 11.57 -1.99
CA GLY A 55 2.97 12.61 -1.07
C GLY A 55 2.27 12.65 0.29
N VAL A 56 1.35 11.73 0.57
CA VAL A 56 0.53 11.75 1.80
C VAL A 56 0.53 10.43 2.58
N ASN A 57 0.77 9.31 1.92
CA ASN A 57 0.78 7.99 2.55
C ASN A 57 2.13 7.32 2.35
N VAL A 58 2.38 6.28 3.13
CA VAL A 58 3.60 5.49 3.05
C VAL A 58 3.25 4.02 2.82
N LEU A 59 3.88 3.40 1.83
CA LEU A 59 3.85 1.96 1.67
C LEU A 59 5.12 1.37 2.28
N LEU A 60 4.95 0.41 3.19
CA LEU A 60 6.05 -0.32 3.80
C LEU A 60 6.10 -1.74 3.25
N LEU A 61 7.30 -2.18 2.88
CA LEU A 61 7.58 -3.56 2.56
C LEU A 61 8.49 -4.12 3.63
N PHE A 62 8.02 -5.13 4.37
CA PHE A 62 8.84 -5.82 5.37
C PHE A 62 9.26 -7.18 4.82
N ARG A 63 10.51 -7.55 5.03
CA ARG A 63 10.90 -8.93 4.80
C ARG A 63 10.20 -9.83 5.81
N ARG A 64 9.55 -10.90 5.34
CA ARG A 64 8.79 -11.81 6.20
C ARG A 64 9.66 -12.29 7.37
N GLY A 65 9.09 -12.27 8.57
CA GLY A 65 9.69 -12.75 9.79
C GLY A 65 10.56 -11.75 10.54
N VAL A 66 11.07 -10.68 9.90
CA VAL A 66 11.98 -9.73 10.58
C VAL A 66 11.30 -8.89 11.63
N SER A 67 9.98 -8.70 11.52
CA SER A 67 9.18 -7.93 12.47
C SER A 67 8.39 -8.81 13.44
N ALA A 68 8.62 -10.11 13.43
CA ALA A 68 7.94 -11.06 14.33
C ALA A 68 8.35 -10.92 15.80
N THR A 69 9.38 -10.15 16.08
CA THR A 69 9.85 -9.83 17.45
C THR A 69 9.85 -8.33 17.66
N THR A 70 9.81 -7.92 18.93
CA THR A 70 9.85 -6.49 19.27
C THR A 70 11.09 -5.80 18.70
N ALA A 71 10.89 -4.71 17.97
CA ALA A 71 11.98 -3.85 17.50
C ALA A 71 12.29 -2.81 18.58
N ARG A 72 13.59 -2.62 18.84
CA ARG A 72 14.07 -1.65 19.83
C ARG A 72 14.76 -0.50 19.13
N LEU A 73 14.28 0.71 19.38
CA LEU A 73 14.79 1.94 18.80
C LEU A 73 15.26 2.85 19.94
N PRO A 74 16.11 3.86 19.66
CA PRO A 74 16.53 4.80 20.70
C PRO A 74 15.34 5.48 21.43
N GLY A 75 14.25 5.74 20.69
CA GLY A 75 13.09 6.40 21.24
C GLY A 75 12.04 5.48 21.87
N GLY A 76 12.20 4.16 21.77
CA GLY A 76 11.21 3.23 22.30
C GLY A 76 11.19 1.89 21.57
N THR A 77 10.06 1.22 21.62
CA THR A 77 9.90 -0.12 21.04
C THR A 77 8.72 -0.17 20.07
N ILE A 78 8.82 -1.05 19.08
CA ILE A 78 7.72 -1.39 18.20
C ILE A 78 7.33 -2.84 18.50
N PRO A 79 6.09 -3.11 18.90
CA PRO A 79 5.61 -4.49 19.11
C PRO A 79 5.69 -5.33 17.85
N PRO A 80 5.69 -6.65 17.99
CA PRO A 80 5.77 -7.56 16.85
C PRO A 80 4.59 -7.44 15.90
N HIS A 81 4.85 -7.63 14.62
CA HIS A 81 3.85 -7.84 13.58
C HIS A 81 4.46 -8.68 12.47
N ASP A 82 3.63 -9.35 11.70
CA ASP A 82 4.08 -10.15 10.57
C ASP A 82 2.88 -10.46 9.69
N GLY A 83 3.13 -11.07 8.54
CA GLY A 83 2.09 -11.46 7.62
C GLY A 83 2.55 -12.56 6.68
N SER A 84 1.59 -13.36 6.20
CA SER A 84 1.83 -14.44 5.26
C SER A 84 0.67 -14.53 4.27
N GLY A 85 0.91 -15.24 3.16
CA GLY A 85 -0.08 -15.35 2.09
C GLY A 85 -0.19 -14.07 1.25
N PRO A 86 -1.05 -14.11 0.21
CA PRO A 86 -1.28 -12.94 -0.65
C PRO A 86 -2.15 -11.91 0.09
N LEU A 87 -1.66 -10.69 0.17
CA LEU A 87 -2.35 -9.55 0.75
C LEU A 87 -2.94 -8.67 -0.36
N HIS A 88 -3.62 -7.59 0.01
CA HIS A 88 -4.26 -6.70 -0.95
C HIS A 88 -3.98 -5.24 -0.61
N VAL A 89 -3.66 -4.46 -1.63
CA VAL A 89 -3.53 -3.01 -1.53
C VAL A 89 -4.13 -2.35 -2.77
N ALA A 90 -4.84 -1.25 -2.58
CA ALA A 90 -5.41 -0.46 -3.66
C ALA A 90 -4.82 0.95 -3.66
N PHE A 91 -4.46 1.42 -4.84
CA PHE A 91 -4.00 2.79 -5.06
C PHE A 91 -5.04 3.54 -5.88
N GLY A 92 -5.36 4.76 -5.45
CA GLY A 92 -6.19 5.65 -6.24
C GLY A 92 -5.38 6.25 -7.39
N ILE A 93 -5.98 6.32 -8.57
CA ILE A 93 -5.40 6.96 -9.75
C ILE A 93 -6.35 8.02 -10.29
N GLY A 94 -5.82 8.94 -11.10
CA GLY A 94 -6.65 9.92 -11.78
C GLY A 94 -7.61 9.24 -12.75
N ASP A 95 -8.80 9.80 -12.90
CA ASP A 95 -9.87 9.22 -13.73
C ASP A 95 -9.44 9.02 -15.18
N GLU A 96 -8.52 9.85 -15.68
CA GLU A 96 -8.02 9.82 -17.06
C GLU A 96 -6.75 8.98 -17.22
N GLU A 97 -6.23 8.39 -16.15
CA GLU A 97 -4.94 7.70 -16.16
C GLU A 97 -5.02 6.19 -16.35
N LEU A 98 -6.22 5.63 -16.35
CA LEU A 98 -6.41 4.17 -16.43
C LEU A 98 -5.71 3.57 -17.66
N ALA A 99 -5.91 4.15 -18.84
CA ALA A 99 -5.31 3.64 -20.07
C ALA A 99 -3.78 3.72 -20.03
N GLY A 100 -3.24 4.78 -19.44
CA GLY A 100 -1.80 4.94 -19.28
C GLY A 100 -1.20 3.87 -18.36
N TRP A 101 -1.89 3.55 -17.29
CA TRP A 101 -1.46 2.48 -16.39
C TRP A 101 -1.55 1.10 -17.05
N GLU A 102 -2.61 0.82 -17.80
CA GLU A 102 -2.70 -0.44 -18.55
C GLU A 102 -1.55 -0.58 -19.55
N ALA A 103 -1.21 0.49 -20.27
CA ALA A 103 -0.08 0.49 -21.20
C ALA A 103 1.26 0.27 -20.47
N ARG A 104 1.43 0.87 -19.29
CA ARG A 104 2.64 0.71 -18.49
C ARG A 104 2.79 -0.73 -17.98
N LEU A 105 1.70 -1.32 -17.50
CA LEU A 105 1.71 -2.71 -17.07
C LEU A 105 2.06 -3.64 -18.23
N GLU A 106 1.48 -3.42 -19.39
CA GLU A 106 1.79 -4.21 -20.59
C GLU A 106 3.27 -4.07 -20.98
N ALA A 107 3.83 -2.85 -20.93
CA ALA A 107 5.23 -2.61 -21.23
C ALA A 107 6.17 -3.36 -20.27
N HIS A 108 5.75 -3.58 -19.03
CA HIS A 108 6.49 -4.35 -18.03
C HIS A 108 6.11 -5.83 -18.01
N GLN A 109 5.29 -6.28 -18.96
CA GLN A 109 4.83 -7.68 -19.06
C GLN A 109 4.06 -8.15 -17.82
N ILE A 110 3.31 -7.24 -17.20
CA ILE A 110 2.45 -7.52 -16.06
C ILE A 110 1.02 -7.75 -16.56
N ALA A 111 0.49 -8.96 -16.34
CA ALA A 111 -0.86 -9.29 -16.75
C ALA A 111 -1.90 -8.61 -15.84
N VAL A 112 -2.92 -8.01 -16.44
CA VAL A 112 -4.11 -7.55 -15.71
C VAL A 112 -5.02 -8.76 -15.51
N GLU A 113 -5.18 -9.18 -14.25
CA GLU A 113 -5.95 -10.37 -13.87
C GLU A 113 -7.46 -10.12 -13.86
N GLY A 114 -7.88 -8.90 -13.62
CA GLY A 114 -9.29 -8.57 -13.54
C GLY A 114 -9.54 -7.10 -13.78
N ARG A 115 -10.78 -6.80 -14.19
CA ARG A 115 -11.27 -5.44 -14.37
C ARG A 115 -12.68 -5.37 -13.79
N THR A 116 -13.00 -4.29 -13.10
CA THR A 116 -14.32 -4.08 -12.52
C THR A 116 -14.81 -2.67 -12.86
N ALA A 117 -16.04 -2.59 -13.35
CA ALA A 117 -16.78 -1.33 -13.45
C ALA A 117 -17.73 -1.25 -12.25
N TRP A 118 -17.60 -0.20 -11.47
CA TRP A 118 -18.36 -0.05 -10.23
C TRP A 118 -19.65 0.73 -10.46
N PRO A 119 -20.72 0.45 -9.67
CA PRO A 119 -22.01 1.14 -9.85
C PRO A 119 -21.93 2.66 -9.74
N ARG A 120 -20.96 3.20 -8.98
CA ARG A 120 -20.76 4.65 -8.85
C ARG A 120 -19.96 5.26 -9.99
N GLY A 121 -19.56 4.47 -10.99
CA GLY A 121 -18.87 4.94 -12.20
C GLY A 121 -17.35 4.76 -12.19
N GLY A 122 -16.77 4.29 -11.10
CA GLY A 122 -15.35 4.02 -11.03
C GLY A 122 -14.95 2.73 -11.73
N HIS A 123 -13.66 2.59 -12.00
CA HIS A 123 -13.08 1.42 -12.63
C HIS A 123 -11.86 0.96 -11.86
N SER A 124 -11.71 -0.35 -11.72
CA SER A 124 -10.53 -0.97 -11.11
C SER A 124 -9.86 -1.94 -12.07
N ILE A 125 -8.54 -2.00 -11.99
CA ILE A 125 -7.73 -3.06 -12.60
C ILE A 125 -6.90 -3.73 -11.52
N TYR A 126 -6.66 -5.02 -11.68
CA TYR A 126 -5.98 -5.86 -10.68
C TYR A 126 -4.81 -6.60 -11.30
N PHE A 127 -3.71 -6.64 -10.59
CA PHE A 127 -2.53 -7.40 -10.99
C PHE A 127 -1.76 -7.88 -9.76
N ARG A 128 -0.70 -8.67 -9.97
CA ARG A 128 0.09 -9.24 -8.88
C ARG A 128 1.47 -8.61 -8.80
N ASP A 129 1.94 -8.38 -7.58
CA ASP A 129 3.34 -8.06 -7.34
C ASP A 129 4.18 -9.36 -7.32
N PRO A 130 5.52 -9.29 -7.18
CA PRO A 130 6.37 -10.47 -7.20
C PRO A 130 6.07 -11.52 -6.11
N ASP A 131 5.45 -11.10 -5.01
CA ASP A 131 5.07 -12.00 -3.90
C ASP A 131 3.64 -12.50 -4.00
N GLY A 132 2.95 -12.18 -5.09
CA GLY A 132 1.56 -12.60 -5.31
C GLY A 132 0.54 -11.71 -4.61
N HIS A 133 0.93 -10.58 -4.05
CA HIS A 133 -0.03 -9.64 -3.48
C HIS A 133 -0.89 -9.04 -4.57
N LEU A 134 -2.18 -8.92 -4.29
CA LEU A 134 -3.15 -8.34 -5.22
C LEU A 134 -3.06 -6.82 -5.15
N VAL A 135 -2.60 -6.21 -6.22
CA VAL A 135 -2.55 -4.76 -6.35
C VAL A 135 -3.73 -4.30 -7.20
N GLU A 136 -4.40 -3.28 -6.73
CA GLU A 136 -5.52 -2.67 -7.44
C GLU A 136 -5.19 -1.21 -7.74
N LEU A 137 -5.50 -0.77 -8.96
CA LEU A 137 -5.53 0.64 -9.31
C LEU A 137 -6.99 1.01 -9.57
N ALA A 138 -7.46 2.07 -8.90
CA ALA A 138 -8.87 2.42 -8.94
C ALA A 138 -9.08 3.90 -9.19
N THR A 139 -9.96 4.22 -10.14
CA THR A 139 -10.45 5.57 -10.36
C THR A 139 -11.55 5.89 -9.36
N ARG A 140 -11.94 7.15 -9.24
CA ARG A 140 -13.04 7.56 -8.37
C ARG A 140 -14.35 6.90 -8.77
N GLY A 141 -15.20 6.69 -7.81
CA GLY A 141 -16.52 6.09 -8.01
C GLY A 141 -16.59 4.65 -7.50
N LEU A 142 -15.79 4.30 -6.49
CA LEU A 142 -15.88 3.03 -5.76
C LEU A 142 -16.67 3.19 -4.48
N TRP A 143 -16.28 4.16 -3.68
CA TRP A 143 -16.84 4.39 -2.36
C TRP A 143 -17.56 5.73 -2.30
N LYS A 144 -18.40 5.91 -1.27
CA LYS A 144 -19.09 7.19 -1.05
C LYS A 144 -18.12 8.37 -0.96
N ILE A 145 -16.91 8.12 -0.47
CA ILE A 145 -15.88 9.15 -0.24
C ILE A 145 -14.78 9.15 -1.30
N TYR A 146 -14.88 8.30 -2.29
CA TYR A 146 -13.91 8.16 -3.38
C TYR A 146 -14.67 7.73 -4.67
#